data_97f45aa28e3b5a9274624556fbc77145
#
_entry.id   97f45aa28e3b5a9274624556fbc77145
#
_cell.length_a   1.000
_cell.length_b   1.000
_cell.length_c   1.000
_cell.angle_alpha   90.00
_cell.angle_beta   90.00
_cell.angle_gamma   90.00
#
_symmetry.space_group_name_H-M   'P 1'
#
loop_
_entity.id
_entity.type
_entity.pdbx_description
1 polymer ?
#
loop_
_entity_poly.entity_id
_entity_poly.type
_entity_poly.pdbx_seq_one_letter_code
_entity_poly.pdbx_strand_id
1 'polypeptide(L)'
;MGIFFNRSGKITEIAEVKSVFPLKDPSWTSHAIDLIDPIIGALPDPALVVDVDTHIVSANGAARLFNPSIAIGEPLSRSLRAVDLLDVVMRVLAGAPAEKTAWTEKAAVERRYEAYVAPLNIQGYKNAALITLHDLTEAHRIARMRVDFVANASHELRTPLASILGFVETLQGPAKNDTAARDKFLRIMRDQASRMSRLVDDLLSLSNIEQHMHVCPSTPVDLTLLVEHIVDTLAPMTEGAEAPIKLNLNPDVIVPGDRDELARVLENLIENALKYGESDFGNKPIEISLLQQGKFAVFQVRDHGPGIAPEHVPRLTERFYRVDAGKSRAKGGTGLGLAIVKHIILRHRGRLLIESTLGEGSTFRIVIPALS
;
A
#
# COMPACT_ATOMS: atom_id res chain seq x y z
N MET A 1 25.91 48.42 24.58
CA MET A 1 26.24 49.66 25.30
C MET A 1 25.11 50.66 25.01
N GLY A 2 24.16 50.78 25.92
CA GLY A 2 23.00 51.69 25.79
C GLY A 2 23.13 52.79 26.84
N ILE A 3 23.13 54.05 26.44
CA ILE A 3 23.21 55.22 27.33
C ILE A 3 21.78 55.74 27.50
N PHE A 4 21.28 55.75 28.73
CA PHE A 4 20.04 56.40 29.07
C PHE A 4 20.33 57.67 29.91
N PHE A 5 19.71 58.80 29.54
CA PHE A 5 19.82 60.05 30.28
C PHE A 5 18.64 60.20 31.26
N ASN A 6 18.96 60.48 32.51
CA ASN A 6 17.97 60.87 33.49
C ASN A 6 17.78 62.40 33.47
N ARG A 7 16.61 62.96 33.91
CA ARG A 7 16.20 64.38 33.90
C ARG A 7 17.08 65.34 34.66
N SER A 8 18.14 64.87 35.32
CA SER A 8 19.06 65.70 36.08
C SER A 8 20.47 65.79 35.50
N GLY A 9 20.73 65.26 34.28
CA GLY A 9 22.01 65.48 33.58
C GLY A 9 23.23 64.81 34.19
N LYS A 10 23.10 63.91 35.15
CA LYS A 10 24.25 63.17 35.70
C LYS A 10 24.36 61.80 35.07
N ILE A 11 25.56 61.48 34.57
CA ILE A 11 25.94 60.17 34.07
C ILE A 11 26.03 59.24 35.28
N THR A 12 25.09 58.27 35.35
CA THR A 12 25.24 57.20 36.34
C THR A 12 25.83 56.02 35.57
N GLU A 13 27.04 55.65 35.89
CA GLU A 13 27.66 54.43 35.38
C GLU A 13 26.86 53.23 35.87
N ILE A 14 26.18 52.57 34.94
CA ILE A 14 25.51 51.32 35.28
C ILE A 14 26.59 50.25 35.36
N ALA A 15 26.84 49.79 36.58
CA ALA A 15 27.69 48.66 36.84
C ALA A 15 27.34 47.52 35.87
N GLU A 16 28.33 46.96 35.18
CA GLU A 16 28.21 45.71 34.42
C GLU A 16 27.46 44.72 35.26
N VAL A 17 26.28 44.33 34.79
CA VAL A 17 25.59 43.15 35.33
C VAL A 17 26.48 41.96 34.96
N LYS A 18 27.46 41.67 35.79
CA LYS A 18 28.18 40.41 35.76
C LYS A 18 27.11 39.32 35.88
N SER A 19 26.99 38.51 34.84
CA SER A 19 26.13 37.33 34.82
C SER A 19 26.32 36.55 36.12
N VAL A 20 25.27 36.41 36.89
CA VAL A 20 25.25 35.70 38.18
C VAL A 20 25.39 34.18 38.01
N PHE A 21 25.62 33.71 36.82
CA PHE A 21 25.87 32.30 36.54
C PHE A 21 27.38 32.06 36.43
N PRO A 22 27.98 31.27 37.31
CA PRO A 22 29.37 30.85 37.14
C PRO A 22 29.44 30.05 35.84
N LEU A 23 30.33 30.47 34.94
CA LEU A 23 30.80 29.68 33.80
C LEU A 23 31.44 28.40 34.35
N LYS A 24 30.65 27.41 34.69
CA LYS A 24 31.13 26.08 35.01
C LYS A 24 31.12 25.26 33.72
N ASP A 25 32.22 24.59 33.53
CA ASP A 25 32.55 23.57 32.54
C ASP A 25 31.50 23.38 31.40
N PRO A 26 31.88 23.59 30.13
CA PRO A 26 30.94 23.60 29.00
C PRO A 26 30.39 22.20 28.62
N SER A 27 30.44 21.25 29.56
CA SER A 27 29.83 19.91 29.37
C SER A 27 28.33 19.96 29.67
N TRP A 28 27.56 19.10 28.98
CA TRP A 28 26.14 18.92 29.23
C TRP A 28 25.92 18.42 30.66
N THR A 29 25.39 19.28 31.51
CA THR A 29 25.12 18.95 32.93
C THR A 29 23.71 18.39 33.04
N SER A 30 23.44 17.66 34.16
CA SER A 30 22.09 17.15 34.47
C SER A 30 21.01 18.23 34.38
N HIS A 31 21.34 19.49 34.75
CA HIS A 31 20.40 20.61 34.70
C HIS A 31 19.95 20.99 33.27
N ALA A 32 20.84 20.92 32.27
CA ALA A 32 20.45 21.17 30.88
C ALA A 32 19.58 20.02 30.30
N ILE A 33 19.90 18.79 30.68
CA ILE A 33 19.12 17.61 30.33
C ILE A 33 17.72 17.70 30.92
N ASP A 34 17.60 18.10 32.20
CA ASP A 34 16.32 18.29 32.90
C ASP A 34 15.42 19.34 32.22
N LEU A 35 15.99 20.33 31.51
CA LEU A 35 15.23 21.31 30.74
C LEU A 35 14.76 20.76 29.36
N ILE A 36 15.57 19.91 28.72
CA ILE A 36 15.32 19.42 27.36
C ILE A 36 14.44 18.20 27.37
N ASP A 37 14.62 17.28 28.31
CA ASP A 37 13.88 16.03 28.38
C ASP A 37 12.36 16.21 28.35
N PRO A 38 11.73 17.15 29.10
CA PRO A 38 10.30 17.38 28.99
C PRO A 38 9.85 17.88 27.60
N ILE A 39 10.70 18.70 26.96
CA ILE A 39 10.39 19.29 25.65
C ILE A 39 10.42 18.22 24.58
N ILE A 40 11.48 17.44 24.49
CA ILE A 40 11.58 16.36 23.49
C ILE A 40 10.64 15.21 23.80
N GLY A 41 10.37 14.97 25.10
CA GLY A 41 9.39 13.99 25.56
C GLY A 41 7.95 14.27 25.12
N ALA A 42 7.62 15.54 24.88
CA ALA A 42 6.33 15.96 24.36
C ALA A 42 6.18 15.79 22.83
N LEU A 43 7.29 15.54 22.11
CA LEU A 43 7.26 15.32 20.67
C LEU A 43 6.71 13.90 20.37
N PRO A 44 5.73 13.78 19.45
CA PRO A 44 5.18 12.48 19.08
C PRO A 44 6.17 11.64 18.26
N ASP A 45 7.04 12.32 17.50
CA ASP A 45 8.05 11.68 16.65
C ASP A 45 9.31 11.30 17.45
N PRO A 46 10.05 10.29 17.01
CA PRO A 46 11.37 9.97 17.55
C PRO A 46 12.27 11.20 17.53
N ALA A 47 12.72 11.63 18.71
CA ALA A 47 13.57 12.80 18.87
C ALA A 47 14.75 12.48 19.81
N LEU A 48 15.93 12.98 19.44
CA LEU A 48 17.15 12.85 20.23
C LEU A 48 18.00 14.10 20.10
N VAL A 49 18.81 14.36 21.12
CA VAL A 49 19.77 15.46 21.16
C VAL A 49 21.17 14.87 21.25
N VAL A 50 22.07 15.39 20.44
CA VAL A 50 23.49 15.01 20.45
C VAL A 50 24.37 16.24 20.77
N ASP A 51 25.48 15.98 21.43
CA ASP A 51 26.50 16.99 21.74
C ASP A 51 27.49 17.20 20.57
N VAL A 52 28.49 18.04 20.78
CA VAL A 52 29.54 18.34 19.79
C VAL A 52 30.39 17.14 19.37
N ASP A 53 30.47 16.13 20.23
CA ASP A 53 31.21 14.89 20.01
C ASP A 53 30.29 13.79 19.45
N THR A 54 29.06 14.15 19.04
CA THR A 54 28.00 13.26 18.51
C THR A 54 27.50 12.23 19.51
N HIS A 55 27.71 12.40 20.82
CA HIS A 55 27.14 11.53 21.84
C HIS A 55 25.67 11.90 22.09
N ILE A 56 24.85 10.93 22.33
CA ILE A 56 23.43 11.12 22.63
C ILE A 56 23.28 11.61 24.05
N VAL A 57 22.84 12.87 24.24
CA VAL A 57 22.62 13.47 25.56
C VAL A 57 21.19 13.32 26.05
N SER A 58 20.22 13.21 25.14
CA SER A 58 18.84 12.96 25.48
C SER A 58 18.11 12.25 24.32
N ALA A 59 17.10 11.45 24.65
CA ALA A 59 16.24 10.77 23.67
C ALA A 59 14.86 10.52 24.29
N ASN A 60 13.78 10.78 23.51
CA ASN A 60 12.43 10.55 23.98
C ASN A 60 12.01 9.06 23.90
N GLY A 61 10.83 8.75 24.44
CA GLY A 61 10.28 7.39 24.40
C GLY A 61 10.08 6.85 22.98
N ALA A 62 9.66 7.71 22.05
CA ALA A 62 9.47 7.34 20.65
C ALA A 62 10.79 6.96 19.97
N ALA A 63 11.91 7.66 20.26
CA ALA A 63 13.22 7.32 19.73
C ALA A 63 13.72 5.95 20.22
N ARG A 64 13.46 5.61 21.47
CA ARG A 64 13.83 4.30 22.05
C ARG A 64 12.98 3.16 21.50
N LEU A 65 11.71 3.43 21.18
CA LEU A 65 10.84 2.47 20.47
C LEU A 65 11.25 2.28 19.02
N PHE A 66 11.67 3.39 18.37
CA PHE A 66 12.16 3.37 16.99
C PHE A 66 13.42 2.50 16.85
N ASN A 67 14.39 2.71 17.74
CA ASN A 67 15.60 1.90 17.79
C ASN A 67 16.04 1.65 19.24
N PRO A 68 15.86 0.43 19.77
CA PRO A 68 16.25 0.09 21.14
C PRO A 68 17.74 0.19 21.45
N SER A 69 18.60 0.32 20.43
CA SER A 69 20.05 0.53 20.64
C SER A 69 20.41 1.98 20.98
N ILE A 70 19.45 2.92 20.95
CA ILE A 70 19.64 4.31 21.33
C ILE A 70 19.84 4.38 22.86
N ALA A 71 21.07 4.70 23.27
CA ALA A 71 21.45 4.84 24.68
C ALA A 71 22.12 6.17 24.93
N ILE A 72 21.78 6.81 26.07
CA ILE A 72 22.39 8.08 26.48
C ILE A 72 23.90 7.86 26.79
N GLY A 73 24.74 8.77 26.33
CA GLY A 73 26.19 8.71 26.46
C GLY A 73 26.90 7.92 25.35
N GLU A 74 26.18 7.22 24.51
CA GLU A 74 26.78 6.48 23.40
C GLU A 74 26.84 7.34 22.12
N PRO A 75 27.86 7.12 21.26
CA PRO A 75 27.92 7.79 19.96
C PRO A 75 26.71 7.49 19.08
N LEU A 76 26.18 8.48 18.38
CA LEU A 76 25.07 8.34 17.46
C LEU A 76 25.31 7.25 16.39
N SER A 77 26.54 7.15 15.89
CA SER A 77 26.97 6.18 14.88
C SER A 77 26.82 4.73 15.31
N ARG A 78 26.77 4.45 16.61
CA ARG A 78 26.55 3.09 17.13
C ARG A 78 25.09 2.66 16.97
N SER A 79 24.16 3.60 17.18
CA SER A 79 22.72 3.35 17.13
C SER A 79 22.14 3.55 15.72
N LEU A 80 22.59 4.58 15.00
CA LEU A 80 22.11 4.93 13.66
C LEU A 80 23.28 4.93 12.67
N ARG A 81 23.37 3.87 11.87
CA ARG A 81 24.46 3.66 10.90
C ARG A 81 24.14 4.28 9.53
N ALA A 82 23.72 5.54 9.53
CA ALA A 82 23.42 6.30 8.31
C ALA A 82 24.51 7.35 8.09
N VAL A 83 25.37 7.14 7.09
CA VAL A 83 26.49 8.06 6.79
C VAL A 83 25.98 9.45 6.47
N ASP A 84 24.93 9.55 5.64
CA ASP A 84 24.31 10.82 5.26
C ASP A 84 23.77 11.60 6.48
N LEU A 85 23.21 10.89 7.47
CA LEU A 85 22.76 11.52 8.72
C LEU A 85 23.94 12.06 9.55
N LEU A 86 24.99 11.27 9.70
CA LEU A 86 26.16 11.68 10.47
C LEU A 86 26.83 12.90 9.85
N ASP A 87 26.94 12.95 8.53
CA ASP A 87 27.51 14.10 7.81
C ASP A 87 26.69 15.37 8.03
N VAL A 88 25.36 15.29 7.99
CA VAL A 88 24.47 16.42 8.28
C VAL A 88 24.61 16.86 9.74
N VAL A 89 24.65 15.93 10.69
CA VAL A 89 24.81 16.23 12.11
C VAL A 89 26.13 16.97 12.34
N MET A 90 27.23 16.51 11.77
CA MET A 90 28.53 17.17 11.90
C MET A 90 28.51 18.59 11.30
N ARG A 91 27.88 18.79 10.12
CA ARG A 91 27.75 20.14 9.54
C ARG A 91 26.94 21.08 10.42
N VAL A 92 25.81 20.61 10.96
CA VAL A 92 24.94 21.41 11.84
C VAL A 92 25.67 21.77 13.14
N LEU A 93 26.39 20.83 13.75
CA LEU A 93 27.22 21.07 14.94
C LEU A 93 28.36 22.06 14.65
N ALA A 94 28.88 22.09 13.42
CA ALA A 94 29.88 23.07 12.96
C ALA A 94 29.28 24.46 12.66
N GLY A 95 27.96 24.66 12.80
CA GLY A 95 27.29 25.95 12.63
C GLY A 95 26.48 26.10 11.36
N ALA A 96 26.25 25.02 10.60
CA ALA A 96 25.30 25.03 9.48
C ALA A 96 23.87 25.24 9.99
N PRO A 97 22.96 25.79 9.14
CA PRO A 97 21.55 25.89 9.47
C PRO A 97 20.91 24.47 9.55
N ALA A 98 19.67 24.42 10.00
CA ALA A 98 18.93 23.16 10.03
C ALA A 98 18.83 22.54 8.64
N GLU A 99 19.08 21.23 8.56
CA GLU A 99 19.08 20.45 7.32
C GLU A 99 18.19 19.21 7.43
N LYS A 100 17.70 18.74 6.28
CA LYS A 100 17.03 17.46 6.13
C LYS A 100 17.90 16.47 5.38
N THR A 101 17.85 15.22 5.79
CA THR A 101 18.48 14.11 5.07
C THR A 101 17.56 12.90 5.08
N ALA A 102 17.68 12.06 4.07
CA ALA A 102 16.92 10.81 3.99
C ALA A 102 17.87 9.66 3.66
N TRP A 103 17.61 8.50 4.25
CA TRP A 103 18.36 7.29 3.93
C TRP A 103 17.43 6.09 3.85
N THR A 104 17.94 5.04 3.25
CA THR A 104 17.25 3.76 3.13
C THR A 104 18.04 2.69 3.87
N GLU A 105 17.41 2.05 4.83
CA GLU A 105 17.96 0.89 5.51
C GLU A 105 17.58 -0.38 4.76
N LYS A 106 18.57 -1.09 4.25
CA LYS A 106 18.40 -2.38 3.55
C LYS A 106 18.46 -3.52 4.57
N ALA A 107 17.30 -3.86 5.14
CA ALA A 107 17.09 -5.03 5.97
C ALA A 107 16.23 -6.07 5.22
N ALA A 108 15.67 -7.06 5.93
CA ALA A 108 14.71 -8.00 5.34
C ALA A 108 13.48 -7.28 4.71
N VAL A 109 13.11 -6.13 5.26
CA VAL A 109 12.15 -5.17 4.69
C VAL A 109 12.88 -3.85 4.54
N GLU A 110 12.90 -3.32 3.32
CA GLU A 110 13.48 -2.00 3.02
C GLU A 110 12.69 -0.92 3.75
N ARG A 111 13.38 -0.12 4.57
CA ARG A 111 12.78 0.99 5.33
C ARG A 111 13.39 2.31 4.89
N ARG A 112 12.56 3.32 4.76
CA ARG A 112 13.00 4.66 4.37
C ARG A 112 12.72 5.66 5.48
N TYR A 113 13.77 6.37 5.87
CA TYR A 113 13.74 7.35 6.95
C TYR A 113 14.11 8.74 6.44
N GLU A 114 13.52 9.77 7.04
CA GLU A 114 13.94 11.16 6.92
C GLU A 114 14.33 11.65 8.32
N ALA A 115 15.45 12.36 8.41
CA ALA A 115 15.82 13.10 9.60
C ALA A 115 15.80 14.59 9.31
N TYR A 116 15.30 15.36 10.28
CA TYR A 116 15.49 16.80 10.37
C TYR A 116 16.46 17.08 11.51
N VAL A 117 17.57 17.72 11.18
CA VAL A 117 18.65 18.05 12.12
C VAL A 117 18.70 19.56 12.28
N ALA A 118 18.51 20.04 13.50
CA ALA A 118 18.50 21.48 13.81
C ALA A 118 19.54 21.83 14.89
N PRO A 119 20.24 22.98 14.79
CA PRO A 119 21.13 23.42 15.83
C PRO A 119 20.33 23.76 17.10
N LEU A 120 20.81 23.28 18.23
CA LEU A 120 20.24 23.54 19.54
C LEU A 120 21.25 24.37 20.35
N ASN A 121 20.97 25.67 20.47
CA ASN A 121 21.83 26.60 21.20
C ASN A 121 21.18 26.97 22.53
N ILE A 122 21.70 26.44 23.61
CA ILE A 122 21.28 26.77 24.97
C ILE A 122 22.34 27.62 25.61
N GLN A 123 21.95 28.79 26.12
CA GLN A 123 22.87 29.74 26.74
C GLN A 123 23.64 29.11 27.92
N GLY A 124 24.97 29.13 27.86
CA GLY A 124 25.84 28.55 28.89
C GLY A 124 26.24 27.08 28.63
N TYR A 125 25.84 26.48 27.51
CA TYR A 125 26.20 25.11 27.14
C TYR A 125 26.88 25.07 25.77
N LYS A 126 27.63 23.98 25.49
CA LYS A 126 28.19 23.71 24.15
C LYS A 126 27.08 23.51 23.14
N ASN A 127 27.37 23.79 21.86
CA ASN A 127 26.46 23.52 20.75
C ASN A 127 26.00 22.06 20.77
N ALA A 128 24.74 21.87 20.44
CA ALA A 128 24.14 20.56 20.27
C ALA A 128 23.27 20.53 19.01
N ALA A 129 22.85 19.37 18.62
CA ALA A 129 21.86 19.19 17.53
C ALA A 129 20.68 18.41 18.03
N LEU A 130 19.47 18.92 17.72
CA LEU A 130 18.22 18.19 17.83
C LEU A 130 18.01 17.44 16.53
N ILE A 131 17.72 16.17 16.64
CA ILE A 131 17.42 15.27 15.52
C ILE A 131 16.01 14.73 15.71
N THR A 132 15.13 14.92 14.75
CA THR A 132 13.83 14.24 14.68
C THR A 132 13.82 13.27 13.50
N LEU A 133 13.22 12.10 13.70
CA LEU A 133 13.20 11.03 12.70
C LEU A 133 11.77 10.74 12.28
N HIS A 134 11.57 10.62 10.98
CA HIS A 134 10.29 10.23 10.40
C HIS A 134 10.45 8.93 9.61
N ASP A 135 9.60 7.94 9.86
CA ASP A 135 9.51 6.75 9.06
C ASP A 135 8.62 7.03 7.83
N LEU A 136 9.25 7.14 6.67
CA LEU A 136 8.57 7.39 5.40
C LEU A 136 8.28 6.09 4.62
N THR A 137 8.52 4.92 5.20
CA THR A 137 8.41 3.63 4.52
C THR A 137 7.04 3.42 3.89
N GLU A 138 5.96 3.62 4.66
CA GLU A 138 4.60 3.46 4.14
C GLU A 138 4.23 4.55 3.11
N ALA A 139 4.58 5.81 3.37
CA ALA A 139 4.32 6.90 2.42
C ALA A 139 5.05 6.67 1.09
N HIS A 140 6.31 6.24 1.15
CA HIS A 140 7.10 5.93 -0.03
C HIS A 140 6.56 4.70 -0.77
N ARG A 141 6.15 3.66 -0.04
CA ARG A 141 5.53 2.47 -0.61
C ARG A 141 4.23 2.80 -1.35
N ILE A 142 3.38 3.64 -0.76
CA ILE A 142 2.13 4.10 -1.39
C ILE A 142 2.43 4.92 -2.66
N ALA A 143 3.41 5.84 -2.58
CA ALA A 143 3.81 6.65 -3.73
C ALA A 143 4.35 5.76 -4.87
N ARG A 144 5.22 4.79 -4.55
CA ARG A 144 5.77 3.84 -5.53
C ARG A 144 4.66 2.97 -6.14
N MET A 145 3.75 2.44 -5.34
CA MET A 145 2.60 1.68 -5.85
C MET A 145 1.74 2.49 -6.83
N ARG A 146 1.57 3.80 -6.62
CA ARG A 146 0.86 4.67 -7.56
C ARG A 146 1.60 4.82 -8.89
N VAL A 147 2.91 5.03 -8.84
CA VAL A 147 3.75 5.13 -10.05
C VAL A 147 3.72 3.82 -10.84
N ASP A 148 3.93 2.70 -10.17
CA ASP A 148 3.90 1.36 -10.77
C ASP A 148 2.50 1.05 -11.37
N PHE A 149 1.43 1.49 -10.71
CA PHE A 149 0.06 1.34 -11.20
C PHE A 149 -0.15 2.07 -12.53
N VAL A 150 0.26 3.35 -12.63
CA VAL A 150 0.13 4.14 -13.87
C VAL A 150 1.00 3.55 -14.99
N ALA A 151 2.22 3.14 -14.67
CA ALA A 151 3.13 2.52 -15.64
C ALA A 151 2.55 1.22 -16.20
N ASN A 152 2.06 0.32 -15.32
CA ASN A 152 1.47 -0.96 -15.71
C ASN A 152 0.17 -0.77 -16.51
N ALA A 153 -0.71 0.16 -16.10
CA ALA A 153 -1.92 0.50 -16.85
C ALA A 153 -1.59 0.96 -18.27
N SER A 154 -0.59 1.85 -18.40
CA SER A 154 -0.13 2.33 -19.69
C SER A 154 0.43 1.21 -20.58
N HIS A 155 1.18 0.28 -20.02
CA HIS A 155 1.71 -0.88 -20.75
C HIS A 155 0.60 -1.84 -21.19
N GLU A 156 -0.37 -2.17 -20.31
CA GLU A 156 -1.48 -3.07 -20.61
C GLU A 156 -2.48 -2.46 -21.62
N LEU A 157 -2.56 -1.14 -21.75
CA LEU A 157 -3.35 -0.45 -22.78
C LEU A 157 -2.59 -0.33 -24.11
N ARG A 158 -1.27 -0.09 -24.08
CA ARG A 158 -0.46 0.12 -25.30
C ARG A 158 -0.38 -1.13 -26.17
N THR A 159 -0.24 -2.30 -25.55
CA THR A 159 -0.09 -3.58 -26.27
C THR A 159 -1.31 -3.90 -27.17
N PRO A 160 -2.57 -3.93 -26.67
CA PRO A 160 -3.74 -4.18 -27.51
C PRO A 160 -3.95 -3.08 -28.54
N LEU A 161 -3.66 -1.81 -28.21
CA LEU A 161 -3.78 -0.71 -29.16
C LEU A 161 -2.83 -0.86 -30.34
N ALA A 162 -1.55 -1.20 -30.10
CA ALA A 162 -0.59 -1.46 -31.15
C ALA A 162 -1.02 -2.65 -32.05
N SER A 163 -1.62 -3.68 -31.44
CA SER A 163 -2.18 -4.82 -32.19
C SER A 163 -3.33 -4.40 -33.10
N ILE A 164 -4.27 -3.58 -32.59
CA ILE A 164 -5.39 -3.04 -33.38
C ILE A 164 -4.85 -2.23 -34.56
N LEU A 165 -3.90 -1.30 -34.32
CA LEU A 165 -3.32 -0.47 -35.37
C LEU A 165 -2.62 -1.31 -36.44
N GLY A 166 -1.83 -2.32 -36.06
CA GLY A 166 -1.17 -3.21 -37.00
C GLY A 166 -2.15 -4.00 -37.89
N PHE A 167 -3.30 -4.46 -37.32
CA PHE A 167 -4.33 -5.10 -38.12
C PHE A 167 -5.05 -4.12 -39.05
N VAL A 168 -5.28 -2.87 -38.63
CA VAL A 168 -5.81 -1.82 -39.52
C VAL A 168 -4.89 -1.59 -40.69
N GLU A 169 -3.59 -1.42 -40.47
CA GLU A 169 -2.58 -1.24 -41.53
C GLU A 169 -2.55 -2.46 -42.49
N THR A 170 -2.61 -3.67 -41.93
CA THR A 170 -2.64 -4.90 -42.72
C THR A 170 -3.90 -4.99 -43.62
N LEU A 171 -5.05 -4.59 -43.09
CA LEU A 171 -6.32 -4.56 -43.83
C LEU A 171 -6.37 -3.43 -44.89
N GLN A 172 -5.66 -2.32 -44.64
CA GLN A 172 -5.54 -1.22 -45.64
C GLN A 172 -4.54 -1.54 -46.75
N GLY A 173 -3.59 -2.45 -46.49
CA GLY A 173 -2.50 -2.82 -47.39
C GLY A 173 -2.56 -4.27 -47.91
N PRO A 174 -1.71 -5.18 -47.39
CA PRO A 174 -1.53 -6.53 -47.94
C PRO A 174 -2.79 -7.39 -47.97
N ALA A 175 -3.68 -7.26 -46.96
CA ALA A 175 -4.89 -8.05 -46.85
C ALA A 175 -6.17 -7.33 -47.34
N LYS A 176 -6.04 -6.24 -48.12
CA LYS A 176 -7.17 -5.39 -48.52
C LYS A 176 -8.29 -6.21 -49.27
N ASN A 177 -7.92 -7.19 -50.05
CA ASN A 177 -8.83 -7.97 -50.86
C ASN A 177 -9.04 -9.40 -50.34
N ASP A 178 -8.45 -9.72 -49.17
CA ASP A 178 -8.59 -11.02 -48.54
C ASP A 178 -9.75 -10.99 -47.51
N THR A 179 -10.91 -11.55 -47.93
CA THR A 179 -12.13 -11.58 -47.12
C THR A 179 -12.00 -12.46 -45.88
N ALA A 180 -11.27 -13.58 -45.96
CA ALA A 180 -11.06 -14.48 -44.83
C ALA A 180 -10.14 -13.85 -43.76
N ALA A 181 -9.05 -13.23 -44.22
CA ALA A 181 -8.16 -12.46 -43.34
C ALA A 181 -8.88 -11.28 -42.68
N ARG A 182 -9.73 -10.56 -43.44
CA ARG A 182 -10.52 -9.45 -42.92
C ARG A 182 -11.41 -9.88 -41.77
N ASP A 183 -12.19 -10.94 -41.92
CA ASP A 183 -13.12 -11.38 -40.89
C ASP A 183 -12.40 -11.92 -39.66
N LYS A 184 -11.23 -12.54 -39.82
CA LYS A 184 -10.35 -12.96 -38.75
C LYS A 184 -9.78 -11.74 -37.97
N PHE A 185 -9.23 -10.76 -38.70
CA PHE A 185 -8.62 -9.60 -38.07
C PHE A 185 -9.64 -8.70 -37.37
N LEU A 186 -10.82 -8.50 -37.94
CA LEU A 186 -11.93 -7.78 -37.30
C LEU A 186 -12.36 -8.44 -35.99
N ARG A 187 -12.41 -9.78 -35.91
CA ARG A 187 -12.67 -10.48 -34.65
C ARG A 187 -11.60 -10.21 -33.61
N ILE A 188 -10.32 -10.34 -33.99
CA ILE A 188 -9.20 -10.08 -33.08
C ILE A 188 -9.23 -8.62 -32.58
N MET A 189 -9.47 -7.65 -33.49
CA MET A 189 -9.56 -6.23 -33.13
C MET A 189 -10.69 -5.98 -32.14
N ARG A 190 -11.87 -6.58 -32.35
CA ARG A 190 -13.01 -6.50 -31.43
C ARG A 190 -12.65 -7.07 -30.06
N ASP A 191 -11.98 -8.21 -30.01
CA ASP A 191 -11.57 -8.83 -28.74
C ASP A 191 -10.55 -7.98 -27.99
N GLN A 192 -9.59 -7.35 -28.72
CA GLN A 192 -8.65 -6.41 -28.13
C GLN A 192 -9.33 -5.14 -27.61
N ALA A 193 -10.29 -4.57 -28.35
CA ALA A 193 -11.06 -3.42 -27.93
C ALA A 193 -11.92 -3.71 -26.70
N SER A 194 -12.60 -4.86 -26.65
CA SER A 194 -13.39 -5.31 -25.51
C SER A 194 -12.52 -5.53 -24.27
N ARG A 195 -11.30 -6.04 -24.47
CA ARG A 195 -10.32 -6.16 -23.37
C ARG A 195 -9.88 -4.81 -22.84
N MET A 196 -9.63 -3.83 -23.72
CA MET A 196 -9.28 -2.47 -23.31
C MET A 196 -10.41 -1.83 -22.51
N SER A 197 -11.68 -1.97 -22.96
CA SER A 197 -12.84 -1.46 -22.22
C SER A 197 -12.90 -2.04 -20.81
N ARG A 198 -12.82 -3.37 -20.66
CA ARG A 198 -12.79 -4.02 -19.33
C ARG A 198 -11.64 -3.52 -18.46
N LEU A 199 -10.45 -3.29 -19.02
CA LEU A 199 -9.33 -2.76 -18.27
C LEU A 199 -9.60 -1.34 -17.77
N VAL A 200 -10.20 -0.48 -18.59
CA VAL A 200 -10.60 0.89 -18.20
C VAL A 200 -11.65 0.84 -17.09
N ASP A 201 -12.67 -0.01 -17.23
CA ASP A 201 -13.73 -0.19 -16.22
C ASP A 201 -13.16 -0.70 -14.88
N ASP A 202 -12.17 -1.61 -14.93
CA ASP A 202 -11.46 -2.10 -13.76
C ASP A 202 -10.65 -0.99 -13.07
N LEU A 203 -9.95 -0.15 -13.84
CA LEU A 203 -9.18 0.99 -13.34
C LEU A 203 -10.08 2.04 -12.66
N LEU A 204 -11.18 2.41 -13.32
CA LEU A 204 -12.15 3.37 -12.79
C LEU A 204 -12.80 2.86 -11.51
N SER A 205 -13.23 1.61 -11.49
CA SER A 205 -13.82 0.99 -10.32
C SER A 205 -12.84 0.93 -9.15
N LEU A 206 -11.59 0.49 -9.39
CA LEU A 206 -10.57 0.45 -8.34
C LEU A 206 -10.31 1.84 -7.76
N SER A 207 -10.20 2.86 -8.63
CA SER A 207 -10.04 4.26 -8.20
C SER A 207 -11.20 4.74 -7.35
N ASN A 208 -12.45 4.43 -7.75
CA ASN A 208 -13.65 4.82 -7.01
C ASN A 208 -13.72 4.14 -5.64
N ILE A 209 -13.45 2.84 -5.58
CA ILE A 209 -13.44 2.08 -4.33
C ILE A 209 -12.38 2.63 -3.36
N GLU A 210 -11.18 2.95 -3.85
CA GLU A 210 -10.10 3.51 -3.04
C GLU A 210 -10.44 4.88 -2.44
N GLN A 211 -11.12 5.73 -3.21
CA GLN A 211 -11.59 7.03 -2.70
C GLN A 211 -12.62 6.89 -1.58
N HIS A 212 -13.43 5.83 -1.62
CA HIS A 212 -14.53 5.61 -0.68
C HIS A 212 -14.25 4.50 0.36
N MET A 213 -12.99 4.09 0.52
CA MET A 213 -12.59 3.02 1.47
C MET A 213 -13.04 3.25 2.90
N HIS A 214 -13.19 4.51 3.32
CA HIS A 214 -13.60 4.86 4.68
C HIS A 214 -15.12 4.80 4.90
N VAL A 215 -15.91 4.70 3.84
CA VAL A 215 -17.37 4.65 3.90
C VAL A 215 -17.83 3.22 3.74
N CYS A 216 -18.21 2.58 4.86
CA CYS A 216 -18.74 1.21 4.83
C CYS A 216 -20.18 1.24 4.29
N PRO A 217 -20.52 0.49 3.24
CA PRO A 217 -21.89 0.37 2.76
C PRO A 217 -22.77 -0.32 3.81
N SER A 218 -24.02 0.12 3.94
CA SER A 218 -24.96 -0.38 4.96
C SER A 218 -26.32 -0.83 4.42
N THR A 219 -26.53 -0.74 3.12
CA THR A 219 -27.79 -1.19 2.50
C THR A 219 -27.92 -2.69 2.62
N PRO A 220 -29.07 -3.24 3.08
CA PRO A 220 -29.28 -4.68 3.09
C PRO A 220 -29.25 -5.27 1.69
N VAL A 221 -28.43 -6.27 1.47
CA VAL A 221 -28.31 -7.01 0.20
C VAL A 221 -28.53 -8.49 0.46
N ASP A 222 -29.49 -9.09 -0.24
CA ASP A 222 -29.68 -10.54 -0.24
C ASP A 222 -28.59 -11.17 -1.11
N LEU A 223 -27.63 -11.78 -0.43
CA LEU A 223 -26.47 -12.38 -1.09
C LEU A 223 -26.82 -13.70 -1.77
N THR A 224 -27.85 -14.42 -1.29
CA THR A 224 -28.31 -15.66 -1.90
C THR A 224 -28.89 -15.41 -3.29
N LEU A 225 -29.85 -14.48 -3.37
CA LEU A 225 -30.43 -14.09 -4.67
C LEU A 225 -29.37 -13.49 -5.60
N LEU A 226 -28.40 -12.76 -5.06
CA LEU A 226 -27.34 -12.18 -5.87
C LEU A 226 -26.43 -13.27 -6.46
N VAL A 227 -26.04 -14.28 -5.68
CA VAL A 227 -25.23 -15.41 -6.17
C VAL A 227 -25.98 -16.17 -7.26
N GLU A 228 -27.28 -16.49 -7.07
CA GLU A 228 -28.11 -17.17 -8.06
C GLU A 228 -28.15 -16.37 -9.38
N HIS A 229 -28.43 -15.08 -9.28
CA HIS A 229 -28.46 -14.18 -10.44
C HIS A 229 -27.14 -14.15 -11.23
N ILE A 230 -25.99 -14.08 -10.53
CA ILE A 230 -24.66 -14.05 -11.17
C ILE A 230 -24.37 -15.41 -11.84
N VAL A 231 -24.69 -16.52 -11.17
CA VAL A 231 -24.50 -17.85 -11.76
C VAL A 231 -25.32 -18.01 -13.03
N ASP A 232 -26.59 -17.57 -13.02
CA ASP A 232 -27.46 -17.59 -14.21
C ASP A 232 -26.91 -16.71 -15.34
N THR A 233 -26.36 -15.53 -15.01
CA THR A 233 -25.76 -14.61 -15.98
C THR A 233 -24.52 -15.19 -16.63
N LEU A 234 -23.73 -15.98 -15.88
CA LEU A 234 -22.51 -16.64 -16.36
C LEU A 234 -22.77 -18.01 -16.98
N ALA A 235 -23.99 -18.53 -16.92
CA ALA A 235 -24.37 -19.83 -17.49
C ALA A 235 -23.99 -20.00 -18.98
N PRO A 236 -24.12 -18.98 -19.87
CA PRO A 236 -23.68 -19.10 -21.25
C PRO A 236 -22.17 -19.33 -21.41
N MET A 237 -21.35 -18.94 -20.44
CA MET A 237 -19.91 -19.23 -20.43
C MET A 237 -19.63 -20.70 -20.09
N THR A 238 -20.60 -21.40 -19.51
CA THR A 238 -20.51 -22.83 -19.18
C THR A 238 -21.13 -23.73 -20.24
N GLU A 239 -21.89 -23.18 -21.19
CA GLU A 239 -22.41 -23.92 -22.35
C GLU A 239 -21.26 -24.37 -23.25
N GLY A 240 -20.84 -25.63 -23.10
CA GLY A 240 -19.65 -26.20 -23.74
C GLY A 240 -18.44 -26.35 -22.86
N ALA A 241 -18.45 -25.79 -21.65
CA ALA A 241 -17.46 -26.12 -20.62
C ALA A 241 -17.84 -27.49 -20.02
N GLU A 242 -16.86 -28.36 -19.94
CA GLU A 242 -17.06 -29.73 -19.45
C GLU A 242 -17.29 -29.82 -17.94
N ALA A 243 -17.15 -28.70 -17.18
CA ALA A 243 -17.28 -28.68 -15.72
C ALA A 243 -18.60 -28.02 -15.27
N PRO A 244 -19.54 -28.76 -14.66
CA PRO A 244 -20.77 -28.21 -14.12
C PRO A 244 -20.51 -27.38 -12.87
N ILE A 245 -21.36 -26.36 -12.62
CA ILE A 245 -21.37 -25.62 -11.38
C ILE A 245 -22.23 -26.36 -10.36
N LYS A 246 -21.71 -26.60 -9.16
CA LYS A 246 -22.45 -27.16 -8.02
C LYS A 246 -22.70 -26.07 -6.99
N LEU A 247 -23.98 -25.80 -6.71
CA LEU A 247 -24.40 -24.79 -5.74
C LEU A 247 -24.78 -25.43 -4.40
N ASN A 248 -24.34 -24.82 -3.32
CA ASN A 248 -24.74 -25.12 -1.96
C ASN A 248 -24.97 -23.80 -1.20
N LEU A 249 -26.19 -23.28 -1.25
CA LEU A 249 -26.55 -21.95 -0.76
C LEU A 249 -27.50 -22.06 0.41
N ASN A 250 -27.20 -21.37 1.51
CA ASN A 250 -28.18 -21.13 2.56
C ASN A 250 -29.17 -20.07 2.07
N PRO A 251 -30.47 -20.22 2.39
CA PRO A 251 -31.49 -19.23 2.05
C PRO A 251 -31.29 -17.96 2.89
N ASP A 252 -31.77 -16.82 2.35
CA ASP A 252 -31.96 -15.55 3.04
C ASP A 252 -30.69 -15.00 3.75
N VAL A 253 -29.51 -15.19 3.17
CA VAL A 253 -28.27 -14.63 3.70
C VAL A 253 -28.18 -13.15 3.34
N ILE A 254 -28.51 -12.27 4.31
CA ILE A 254 -28.52 -10.81 4.10
C ILE A 254 -27.24 -10.20 4.70
N VAL A 255 -26.58 -9.34 3.93
CA VAL A 255 -25.39 -8.62 4.36
C VAL A 255 -25.56 -7.11 4.16
N PRO A 256 -24.94 -6.26 4.99
CA PRO A 256 -24.87 -4.83 4.72
C PRO A 256 -23.85 -4.61 3.59
N GLY A 257 -24.25 -3.95 2.51
CA GLY A 257 -23.33 -3.81 1.40
C GLY A 257 -23.83 -2.90 0.28
N ASP A 258 -22.98 -2.75 -0.73
CA ASP A 258 -23.28 -2.20 -2.03
C ASP A 258 -23.51 -3.36 -3.00
N ARG A 259 -24.71 -3.44 -3.60
CA ARG A 259 -25.12 -4.56 -4.44
C ARG A 259 -24.21 -4.72 -5.67
N ASP A 260 -23.83 -3.61 -6.30
CA ASP A 260 -23.04 -3.65 -7.53
C ASP A 260 -21.58 -4.04 -7.24
N GLU A 261 -21.02 -3.57 -6.11
CA GLU A 261 -19.70 -3.99 -5.66
C GLU A 261 -19.68 -5.48 -5.28
N LEU A 262 -20.69 -5.95 -4.54
CA LEU A 262 -20.79 -7.38 -4.20
C LEU A 262 -21.00 -8.26 -5.44
N ALA A 263 -21.83 -7.84 -6.39
CA ALA A 263 -21.98 -8.53 -7.68
C ALA A 263 -20.63 -8.68 -8.38
N ARG A 264 -19.85 -7.59 -8.45
CA ARG A 264 -18.51 -7.59 -9.06
C ARG A 264 -17.53 -8.53 -8.35
N VAL A 265 -17.63 -8.67 -7.03
CA VAL A 265 -16.83 -9.66 -6.28
C VAL A 265 -17.18 -11.07 -6.71
N LEU A 266 -18.48 -11.40 -6.74
CA LEU A 266 -18.96 -12.72 -7.12
C LEU A 266 -18.58 -13.07 -8.57
N GLU A 267 -18.81 -12.14 -9.50
CA GLU A 267 -18.41 -12.28 -10.91
C GLU A 267 -16.91 -12.57 -11.04
N ASN A 268 -16.05 -11.77 -10.41
CA ASN A 268 -14.61 -11.97 -10.49
C ASN A 268 -14.16 -13.35 -9.96
N LEU A 269 -14.72 -13.81 -8.84
CA LEU A 269 -14.34 -15.10 -8.26
C LEU A 269 -14.85 -16.27 -9.09
N ILE A 270 -16.10 -16.20 -9.56
CA ILE A 270 -16.71 -17.26 -10.37
C ILE A 270 -16.05 -17.32 -11.76
N GLU A 271 -15.85 -16.17 -12.42
CA GLU A 271 -15.14 -16.12 -13.70
C GLU A 271 -13.70 -16.65 -13.60
N ASN A 272 -12.98 -16.35 -12.48
CA ASN A 272 -11.66 -16.91 -12.28
C ASN A 272 -11.69 -18.42 -12.18
N ALA A 273 -12.64 -18.99 -11.45
CA ALA A 273 -12.82 -20.45 -11.37
C ALA A 273 -13.14 -21.06 -12.75
N LEU A 274 -14.02 -20.43 -13.54
CA LEU A 274 -14.33 -20.87 -14.90
C LEU A 274 -13.13 -20.79 -15.84
N LYS A 275 -12.33 -19.72 -15.76
CA LYS A 275 -11.17 -19.51 -16.64
C LYS A 275 -9.95 -20.38 -16.29
N TYR A 276 -9.74 -20.68 -15.02
CA TYR A 276 -8.52 -21.34 -14.53
C TYR A 276 -8.76 -22.69 -13.86
N GLY A 277 -10.03 -23.04 -13.61
CA GLY A 277 -10.41 -24.27 -12.91
C GLY A 277 -10.44 -25.52 -13.80
N GLU A 278 -10.11 -25.41 -15.10
CA GLU A 278 -9.98 -26.57 -15.99
C GLU A 278 -8.81 -27.45 -15.54
N SER A 279 -9.08 -28.74 -15.36
CA SER A 279 -8.10 -29.75 -14.97
C SER A 279 -7.85 -30.71 -16.13
N ASP A 280 -6.58 -31.03 -16.40
CA ASP A 280 -6.18 -32.09 -17.35
C ASP A 280 -6.63 -33.50 -16.88
N PHE A 281 -7.10 -33.63 -15.62
CA PHE A 281 -7.42 -34.89 -14.95
C PHE A 281 -8.94 -35.19 -14.80
N GLY A 282 -9.79 -34.50 -15.52
CA GLY A 282 -11.23 -34.76 -15.54
C GLY A 282 -12.11 -33.58 -15.12
N ASN A 283 -13.37 -33.61 -15.56
CA ASN A 283 -14.35 -32.53 -15.37
C ASN A 283 -14.94 -32.52 -13.96
N LYS A 284 -14.17 -32.02 -12.99
CA LYS A 284 -14.72 -31.83 -11.65
C LYS A 284 -15.51 -30.51 -11.60
N PRO A 285 -16.67 -30.50 -10.89
CA PRO A 285 -17.51 -29.32 -10.82
C PRO A 285 -16.81 -28.18 -10.09
N ILE A 286 -17.10 -26.92 -10.50
CA ILE A 286 -16.81 -25.75 -9.69
C ILE A 286 -17.83 -25.72 -8.56
N GLU A 287 -17.36 -25.74 -7.33
CA GLU A 287 -18.21 -25.73 -6.14
C GLU A 287 -18.37 -24.31 -5.61
N ILE A 288 -19.60 -23.83 -5.59
CA ILE A 288 -19.96 -22.52 -5.04
C ILE A 288 -20.81 -22.75 -3.79
N SER A 289 -20.41 -22.19 -2.67
CA SER A 289 -21.17 -22.28 -1.42
C SER A 289 -21.35 -20.92 -0.77
N LEU A 290 -22.53 -20.72 -0.17
CA LEU A 290 -22.86 -19.57 0.65
C LEU A 290 -23.49 -20.08 1.94
N LEU A 291 -22.81 -19.85 3.06
CA LEU A 291 -23.22 -20.31 4.37
C LEU A 291 -23.28 -19.15 5.35
N GLN A 292 -24.28 -19.12 6.22
CA GLN A 292 -24.29 -18.23 7.37
C GLN A 292 -23.65 -18.92 8.57
N GLN A 293 -22.57 -18.36 9.09
CA GLN A 293 -21.85 -18.85 10.26
C GLN A 293 -21.91 -17.80 11.37
N GLY A 294 -22.91 -17.92 12.24
CA GLY A 294 -23.17 -16.94 13.29
C GLY A 294 -23.44 -15.54 12.72
N LYS A 295 -22.56 -14.58 13.01
CA LYS A 295 -22.67 -13.18 12.53
C LYS A 295 -21.99 -12.93 11.19
N PHE A 296 -21.57 -13.96 10.49
CA PHE A 296 -20.85 -13.82 9.23
C PHE A 296 -21.52 -14.63 8.11
N ALA A 297 -21.57 -14.04 6.92
CA ALA A 297 -21.80 -14.71 5.68
C ALA A 297 -20.45 -15.17 5.11
N VAL A 298 -20.36 -16.44 4.74
CA VAL A 298 -19.16 -17.06 4.16
C VAL A 298 -19.54 -17.53 2.76
N PHE A 299 -19.04 -16.83 1.74
CA PHE A 299 -19.13 -17.23 0.35
C PHE A 299 -17.80 -17.86 -0.07
N GLN A 300 -17.86 -18.97 -0.78
CA GLN A 300 -16.70 -19.72 -1.23
C GLN A 300 -16.88 -20.21 -2.65
N VAL A 301 -15.83 -20.08 -3.45
CA VAL A 301 -15.70 -20.71 -4.78
C VAL A 301 -14.47 -21.62 -4.73
N ARG A 302 -14.66 -22.89 -5.10
CA ARG A 302 -13.60 -23.88 -5.21
C ARG A 302 -13.52 -24.40 -6.64
N ASP A 303 -12.35 -24.31 -7.21
CA ASP A 303 -11.99 -24.96 -8.48
C ASP A 303 -11.10 -26.18 -8.24
N HIS A 304 -10.97 -27.02 -9.24
CA HIS A 304 -10.13 -28.21 -9.26
C HIS A 304 -9.07 -28.12 -10.38
N GLY A 305 -8.65 -26.91 -10.70
CA GLY A 305 -7.63 -26.62 -11.70
C GLY A 305 -6.22 -27.01 -11.28
N PRO A 306 -5.20 -26.48 -11.95
CA PRO A 306 -3.80 -26.83 -11.68
C PRO A 306 -3.28 -26.34 -10.33
N GLY A 307 -4.07 -25.51 -9.60
CA GLY A 307 -3.64 -24.90 -8.36
C GLY A 307 -2.57 -23.82 -8.55
N ILE A 308 -2.15 -23.22 -7.44
CA ILE A 308 -1.23 -22.08 -7.40
C ILE A 308 -0.11 -22.39 -6.43
N ALA A 309 1.15 -22.14 -6.84
CA ALA A 309 2.30 -22.35 -5.97
C ALA A 309 2.26 -21.39 -4.76
N PRO A 310 2.68 -21.83 -3.56
CA PRO A 310 2.57 -21.06 -2.31
C PRO A 310 3.20 -19.67 -2.38
N GLU A 311 4.29 -19.51 -3.11
CA GLU A 311 4.99 -18.24 -3.31
C GLU A 311 4.16 -17.18 -4.05
N HIS A 312 3.18 -17.60 -4.86
CA HIS A 312 2.30 -16.70 -5.61
C HIS A 312 1.05 -16.30 -4.81
N VAL A 313 0.58 -17.14 -3.89
CA VAL A 313 -0.69 -16.91 -3.16
C VAL A 313 -0.75 -15.54 -2.47
N PRO A 314 0.28 -15.09 -1.71
CA PRO A 314 0.26 -13.76 -1.08
C PRO A 314 0.17 -12.59 -2.06
N ARG A 315 0.63 -12.82 -3.30
CA ARG A 315 0.74 -11.80 -4.34
C ARG A 315 -0.47 -11.71 -5.26
N LEU A 316 -1.37 -12.67 -5.24
CA LEU A 316 -2.55 -12.72 -6.13
C LEU A 316 -3.45 -11.49 -6.05
N THR A 317 -3.44 -10.79 -4.92
CA THR A 317 -4.20 -9.56 -4.71
C THR A 317 -3.41 -8.29 -5.01
N GLU A 318 -2.16 -8.40 -5.48
CA GLU A 318 -1.40 -7.26 -6.00
C GLU A 318 -1.95 -6.84 -7.37
N ARG A 319 -1.95 -5.53 -7.65
CA ARG A 319 -2.43 -4.98 -8.92
C ARG A 319 -1.56 -5.46 -10.07
N PHE A 320 -2.19 -5.91 -11.17
CA PHE A 320 -1.54 -6.43 -12.38
C PHE A 320 -0.72 -7.71 -12.18
N TYR A 321 -0.78 -8.31 -10.99
CA TYR A 321 -0.07 -9.55 -10.74
C TYR A 321 -0.74 -10.73 -11.44
N ARG A 322 0.07 -11.60 -12.04
CA ARG A 322 -0.35 -12.82 -12.73
C ARG A 322 0.71 -13.89 -12.54
N VAL A 323 0.31 -15.12 -12.23
CA VAL A 323 1.21 -16.27 -12.10
C VAL A 323 1.86 -16.59 -13.46
N ASP A 324 1.05 -16.60 -14.53
CA ASP A 324 1.50 -16.75 -15.91
C ASP A 324 0.89 -15.64 -16.77
N ALA A 325 1.73 -14.68 -17.16
CA ALA A 325 1.30 -13.53 -17.93
C ALA A 325 0.81 -13.91 -19.33
N GLY A 326 1.36 -14.97 -19.95
CA GLY A 326 1.01 -15.42 -21.28
C GLY A 326 -0.36 -16.08 -21.30
N LYS A 327 -0.56 -17.11 -20.48
CA LYS A 327 -1.84 -17.83 -20.36
C LYS A 327 -2.97 -16.92 -19.89
N SER A 328 -2.69 -16.06 -18.92
CA SER A 328 -3.68 -15.10 -18.40
C SER A 328 -4.11 -14.07 -19.45
N ARG A 329 -3.19 -13.61 -20.31
CA ARG A 329 -3.54 -12.71 -21.43
C ARG A 329 -4.42 -13.40 -22.46
N ALA A 330 -4.14 -14.66 -22.78
CA ALA A 330 -4.96 -15.44 -23.71
C ALA A 330 -6.40 -15.63 -23.20
N LYS A 331 -6.58 -15.80 -21.89
CA LYS A 331 -7.89 -15.92 -21.23
C LYS A 331 -8.53 -14.55 -20.86
N GLY A 332 -7.97 -13.44 -21.34
CA GLY A 332 -8.53 -12.07 -21.17
C GLY A 332 -8.41 -11.48 -19.77
N GLY A 333 -7.54 -12.01 -18.90
CA GLY A 333 -7.33 -11.49 -17.57
C GLY A 333 -6.66 -10.11 -17.59
N THR A 334 -7.09 -9.18 -16.73
CA THR A 334 -6.51 -7.84 -16.55
C THR A 334 -5.43 -7.82 -15.45
N GLY A 335 -5.49 -8.77 -14.50
CA GLY A 335 -4.68 -8.78 -13.29
C GLY A 335 -5.15 -7.77 -12.23
N LEU A 336 -6.34 -7.21 -12.40
CA LEU A 336 -6.96 -6.28 -11.45
C LEU A 336 -8.11 -6.91 -10.66
N GLY A 337 -8.75 -7.97 -11.16
CA GLY A 337 -9.95 -8.55 -10.57
C GLY A 337 -9.80 -8.92 -9.09
N LEU A 338 -8.75 -9.66 -8.70
CA LEU A 338 -8.54 -10.02 -7.29
C LEU A 338 -8.11 -8.83 -6.41
N ALA A 339 -7.45 -7.82 -6.97
CA ALA A 339 -7.19 -6.57 -6.26
C ALA A 339 -8.51 -5.82 -5.99
N ILE A 340 -9.41 -5.74 -6.96
CA ILE A 340 -10.75 -5.16 -6.81
C ILE A 340 -11.53 -5.93 -5.74
N VAL A 341 -11.58 -7.27 -5.81
CA VAL A 341 -12.22 -8.12 -4.81
C VAL A 341 -11.71 -7.79 -3.41
N LYS A 342 -10.39 -7.74 -3.21
CA LYS A 342 -9.78 -7.40 -1.91
C LYS A 342 -10.24 -6.03 -1.39
N HIS A 343 -10.21 -5.00 -2.24
CA HIS A 343 -10.58 -3.64 -1.83
C HIS A 343 -12.08 -3.54 -1.49
N ILE A 344 -12.97 -4.15 -2.29
CA ILE A 344 -14.40 -4.20 -1.99
C ILE A 344 -14.65 -4.93 -0.67
N ILE A 345 -14.06 -6.09 -0.47
CA ILE A 345 -14.27 -6.89 0.76
C ILE A 345 -13.74 -6.17 1.99
N LEU A 346 -12.61 -5.47 1.90
CA LEU A 346 -12.11 -4.63 2.99
C LEU A 346 -13.05 -3.46 3.30
N ARG A 347 -13.61 -2.80 2.28
CA ARG A 347 -14.62 -1.74 2.45
C ARG A 347 -15.89 -2.24 3.16
N HIS A 348 -16.27 -3.52 2.91
CA HIS A 348 -17.38 -4.21 3.58
C HIS A 348 -16.99 -4.83 4.93
N ARG A 349 -15.82 -4.46 5.51
CA ARG A 349 -15.30 -5.00 6.77
C ARG A 349 -15.15 -6.53 6.77
N GLY A 350 -15.03 -7.11 5.59
CA GLY A 350 -14.83 -8.54 5.36
C GLY A 350 -13.36 -8.93 5.25
N ARG A 351 -13.15 -10.21 4.95
CA ARG A 351 -11.83 -10.80 4.70
C ARG A 351 -11.89 -11.70 3.47
N LEU A 352 -10.84 -11.63 2.64
CA LEU A 352 -10.60 -12.55 1.55
C LEU A 352 -9.53 -13.55 2.00
N LEU A 353 -9.82 -14.84 1.90
CA LEU A 353 -8.93 -15.94 2.19
C LEU A 353 -8.72 -16.74 0.90
N ILE A 354 -7.48 -17.12 0.61
CA ILE A 354 -7.10 -17.87 -0.58
C ILE A 354 -6.28 -19.08 -0.14
N GLU A 355 -6.76 -20.26 -0.47
CA GLU A 355 -6.09 -21.53 -0.22
C GLU A 355 -5.89 -22.24 -1.55
N SER A 356 -4.69 -22.73 -1.84
CA SER A 356 -4.40 -23.43 -3.08
C SER A 356 -3.28 -24.43 -2.90
N THR A 357 -3.42 -25.57 -3.57
CA THR A 357 -2.40 -26.63 -3.63
C THR A 357 -2.18 -27.00 -5.09
N LEU A 358 -0.92 -27.05 -5.52
CA LEU A 358 -0.57 -27.46 -6.87
C LEU A 358 -1.14 -28.86 -7.18
N GLY A 359 -1.86 -28.98 -8.29
CA GLY A 359 -2.50 -30.21 -8.76
C GLY A 359 -3.85 -30.54 -8.11
N GLU A 360 -4.30 -29.76 -7.11
CA GLU A 360 -5.58 -30.01 -6.41
C GLU A 360 -6.64 -28.94 -6.68
N GLY A 361 -6.21 -27.74 -7.10
CA GLY A 361 -7.06 -26.58 -7.35
C GLY A 361 -6.92 -25.46 -6.33
N SER A 362 -7.87 -24.52 -6.34
CA SER A 362 -7.86 -23.35 -5.48
C SER A 362 -9.23 -23.11 -4.85
N THR A 363 -9.20 -22.52 -3.66
CA THR A 363 -10.40 -22.11 -2.91
C THR A 363 -10.30 -20.64 -2.57
N PHE A 364 -11.23 -19.86 -3.06
CA PHE A 364 -11.37 -18.43 -2.74
C PHE A 364 -12.56 -18.26 -1.81
N ARG A 365 -12.34 -17.72 -0.63
CA ARG A 365 -13.36 -17.54 0.41
C ARG A 365 -13.43 -16.09 0.82
N ILE A 366 -14.63 -15.54 0.85
CA ILE A 366 -14.91 -14.23 1.44
C ILE A 366 -15.75 -14.42 2.70
N VAL A 367 -15.45 -13.62 3.72
CA VAL A 367 -16.16 -13.60 4.99
C VAL A 367 -16.61 -12.17 5.23
N ILE A 368 -17.91 -11.91 5.29
CA ILE A 368 -18.51 -10.59 5.45
C ILE A 368 -19.45 -10.61 6.65
N PRO A 369 -19.54 -9.54 7.47
CA PRO A 369 -20.57 -9.44 8.51
C PRO A 369 -21.97 -9.61 7.91
N ALA A 370 -22.81 -10.46 8.51
CA ALA A 370 -24.20 -10.66 8.12
C ALA A 370 -25.14 -9.85 9.00
N LEU A 371 -26.28 -9.45 8.44
CA LEU A 371 -27.41 -8.94 9.21
C LEU A 371 -28.12 -10.13 9.87
N SER A 372 -28.42 -9.98 11.15
CA SER A 372 -29.15 -11.00 11.95
C SER A 372 -30.65 -10.84 11.79
#